data_ff8d743b452a6ac2f1ee0f503cdc7833
#
_entry.id   ff8d743b452a6ac2f1ee0f503cdc7833
#
_cell.length_a   1.000
_cell.length_b   1.000
_cell.length_c   1.000
_cell.angle_alpha   90.00
_cell.angle_beta   90.00
_cell.angle_gamma   90.00
#
_symmetry.space_group_name_H-M   'P 1'
#
loop_
_entity.id
_entity.type
_entity.pdbx_description
1 polymer ?
#
loop_
_entity_poly.entity_id
_entity_poly.type
_entity_poly.pdbx_seq_one_letter_code
_entity_poly.pdbx_strand_id
1 'polypeptide(L)'
;MTTPTPSGATPTPSRRRLLRFGAAVLPALALGAALPTAARAATAAGAATAAPTLRMPAETDRHDRTFMAWPALSSIWGNQLTAVRDDIARVAAAISCYEPVVVVARPGQAADARYWLGPGGGYGITVLEIANDDLWIRDFGPTFLTAPGAIAGLDTNFNGWGKSGTPYYQPYAEDAAVTDALLYEYGVDRVRAPFTGEGGALETDGQGTLLATASSLVNPNRNPGMSRDQVEQALKSSLGLSKVIWLPGLAGQDITDDHIDCLARFTAPGKVILDQPGPGTDRIWVDVYRQTRRILANAVDALGRPLTVTELPGPDRQSIRGKGKDFLSSYTNYYTANGAVFVPQFGDTAADGTAYAILQAAFPDRDVVQLDIDAIAGGGGGIHCATQSQPTVPPLP
;
A
#
# COMPACT_ATOMS: atom_id res chain seq x y z
N MET A 1 -0.75 -66.17 -2.94
CA MET A 1 0.46 -66.43 -2.15
C MET A 1 0.87 -65.10 -1.53
N THR A 2 0.51 -64.99 -0.27
CA THR A 2 1.26 -64.44 0.88
C THR A 2 1.89 -63.05 0.78
N THR A 3 1.29 -62.14 1.53
CA THR A 3 1.82 -60.94 2.17
C THR A 3 3.06 -61.26 3.07
N PRO A 4 3.88 -60.31 3.46
CA PRO A 4 3.61 -59.59 4.72
C PRO A 4 3.98 -58.10 4.77
N THR A 5 3.24 -57.40 5.63
CA THR A 5 3.53 -56.11 6.29
C THR A 5 4.65 -56.26 7.33
N PRO A 6 5.38 -55.17 7.65
CA PRO A 6 5.56 -54.83 9.06
C PRO A 6 5.31 -53.34 9.30
N SER A 7 4.49 -53.03 10.30
CA SER A 7 4.82 -52.69 11.69
C SER A 7 5.47 -51.31 11.90
N GLY A 8 4.73 -50.47 12.47
CA GLY A 8 4.74 -49.21 13.07
C GLY A 8 5.88 -48.82 14.04
N ALA A 9 6.10 -47.52 14.14
CA ALA A 9 6.69 -46.89 15.32
C ALA A 9 6.18 -45.44 15.42
N THR A 10 5.41 -45.21 16.44
CA THR A 10 5.03 -43.87 16.94
C THR A 10 6.17 -43.25 17.75
N PRO A 11 6.48 -41.96 17.60
CA PRO A 11 7.32 -41.24 18.58
C PRO A 11 6.47 -40.60 19.68
N THR A 12 6.88 -40.85 20.91
CA THR A 12 6.38 -40.40 22.19
C THR A 12 6.77 -38.90 22.42
N PRO A 13 5.91 -38.09 23.11
CA PRO A 13 6.22 -36.69 23.39
C PRO A 13 7.15 -36.52 24.60
N SER A 14 8.16 -35.66 24.48
CA SER A 14 9.12 -35.35 25.55
C SER A 14 8.54 -34.34 26.55
N ARG A 15 8.85 -34.63 27.81
CA ARG A 15 8.35 -33.98 29.04
C ARG A 15 8.80 -32.53 29.18
N ARG A 16 7.87 -31.64 29.46
CA ARG A 16 8.09 -30.31 30.05
C ARG A 16 8.57 -30.47 31.51
N ARG A 17 9.72 -29.86 31.86
CA ARG A 17 10.16 -29.68 33.22
C ARG A 17 9.50 -28.42 33.82
N LEU A 18 8.68 -28.62 34.82
CA LEU A 18 8.20 -27.57 35.74
C LEU A 18 9.28 -27.37 36.82
N LEU A 19 9.81 -26.18 36.96
CA LEU A 19 10.59 -25.77 38.15
C LEU A 19 9.63 -25.05 39.10
N ARG A 20 9.40 -25.70 40.25
CA ARG A 20 8.73 -25.11 41.43
C ARG A 20 9.82 -24.44 42.27
N PHE A 21 9.64 -23.17 42.60
CA PHE A 21 10.33 -22.51 43.70
C PHE A 21 9.46 -22.55 44.96
N GLY A 22 9.99 -23.19 45.99
CA GLY A 22 9.38 -23.25 47.31
C GLY A 22 9.74 -22.03 48.15
N ALA A 23 8.75 -21.53 48.86
CA ALA A 23 8.92 -20.51 49.89
C ALA A 23 9.43 -21.12 51.20
N ALA A 24 10.41 -20.49 51.84
CA ALA A 24 10.79 -20.75 53.20
C ALA A 24 10.62 -19.46 54.02
N VAL A 25 9.77 -19.56 55.05
CA VAL A 25 9.57 -18.56 56.11
C VAL A 25 10.35 -18.98 57.33
N LEU A 26 11.10 -18.09 57.95
CA LEU A 26 11.43 -18.15 59.37
C LEU A 26 11.68 -16.74 59.95
N PRO A 27 11.29 -16.47 61.21
CA PRO A 27 11.32 -15.17 61.83
C PRO A 27 12.54 -14.96 62.74
N ALA A 28 12.95 -13.71 62.91
CA ALA A 28 13.76 -13.33 64.11
C ALA A 28 13.53 -11.88 64.46
N LEU A 29 13.32 -11.74 65.80
CA LEU A 29 13.21 -10.50 66.53
C LEU A 29 14.58 -9.81 66.74
N ALA A 30 14.64 -8.48 66.83
CA ALA A 30 14.95 -7.70 68.03
C ALA A 30 15.57 -6.34 67.68
N LEU A 31 14.97 -5.33 68.27
CA LEU A 31 15.45 -4.07 68.88
C LEU A 31 16.77 -3.42 68.47
N GLY A 32 16.68 -2.11 68.19
CA GLY A 32 17.78 -1.21 68.56
C GLY A 32 17.85 0.10 67.76
N ALA A 33 17.40 1.21 68.39
CA ALA A 33 17.90 2.57 68.30
C ALA A 33 17.84 3.36 66.96
N ALA A 34 17.08 4.45 67.01
CA ALA A 34 16.96 5.51 65.98
C ALA A 34 18.16 6.44 65.96
N LEU A 35 18.55 6.82 64.72
CA LEU A 35 19.15 8.13 64.37
C LEU A 35 18.65 8.58 63.02
N PRO A 36 18.30 9.84 62.82
CA PRO A 36 17.75 10.30 61.55
C PRO A 36 18.87 10.65 60.58
N THR A 37 19.09 9.84 59.58
CA THR A 37 19.84 10.24 58.39
C THR A 37 18.84 10.66 57.31
N ALA A 38 18.86 11.94 56.99
CA ALA A 38 18.12 12.49 55.85
C ALA A 38 18.59 11.82 54.57
N ALA A 39 17.85 10.81 54.11
CA ALA A 39 18.00 10.25 52.79
C ALA A 39 17.42 11.23 51.78
N ARG A 40 18.28 11.92 51.08
CA ARG A 40 17.97 12.70 49.89
C ARG A 40 17.48 11.72 48.81
N ALA A 41 16.17 11.57 48.70
CA ALA A 41 15.56 10.85 47.62
C ALA A 41 15.88 11.59 46.30
N ALA A 42 16.85 11.10 45.56
CA ALA A 42 17.05 11.48 44.15
C ALA A 42 15.88 10.92 43.37
N THR A 43 14.89 11.73 43.13
CA THR A 43 13.86 11.48 42.11
C THR A 43 14.50 11.55 40.72
N ALA A 44 15.12 10.47 40.29
CA ALA A 44 15.34 10.24 38.89
C ALA A 44 14.00 9.79 38.28
N ALA A 45 13.08 10.75 38.16
CA ALA A 45 12.00 10.60 37.17
C ALA A 45 12.64 10.75 35.82
N GLY A 46 13.14 9.63 35.27
CA GLY A 46 13.40 9.53 33.86
C GLY A 46 12.06 9.84 33.14
N ALA A 47 11.98 10.97 32.48
CA ALA A 47 10.88 11.25 31.58
C ALA A 47 10.84 10.08 30.61
N ALA A 48 9.86 9.20 30.73
CA ALA A 48 9.55 8.23 29.72
C ALA A 48 9.21 9.08 28.48
N THR A 49 10.12 9.15 27.52
CA THR A 49 9.84 9.77 26.24
C THR A 49 8.66 9.01 25.66
N ALA A 50 7.53 9.69 25.50
CA ALA A 50 6.37 9.08 24.86
C ALA A 50 6.82 8.44 23.54
N ALA A 51 6.37 7.21 23.29
CA ALA A 51 6.68 6.54 22.05
C ALA A 51 6.33 7.47 20.87
N PRO A 52 7.19 7.59 19.85
CA PRO A 52 6.94 8.48 18.75
C PRO A 52 5.64 8.09 18.05
N THR A 53 4.80 9.08 17.75
CA THR A 53 3.53 8.84 17.06
C THR A 53 3.82 8.51 15.60
N LEU A 54 3.58 7.25 15.22
CA LEU A 54 3.67 6.79 13.84
C LEU A 54 2.60 7.44 12.97
N ARG A 55 2.94 7.81 11.75
CA ARG A 55 2.01 8.35 10.75
C ARG A 55 2.33 7.83 9.35
N MET A 56 1.33 7.78 8.50
CA MET A 56 1.50 7.47 7.09
C MET A 56 2.24 8.65 6.40
N PRO A 57 3.44 8.44 5.84
CA PRO A 57 4.16 9.48 5.09
C PRO A 57 3.50 9.71 3.73
N ALA A 58 3.78 10.85 3.09
CA ALA A 58 3.41 11.06 1.70
C ALA A 58 4.23 10.14 0.78
N GLU A 59 3.66 9.71 -0.36
CA GLU A 59 4.42 8.94 -1.34
C GLU A 59 5.57 9.75 -1.97
N THR A 60 5.52 11.07 -1.88
CA THR A 60 6.59 11.97 -2.32
C THR A 60 7.79 12.04 -1.37
N ASP A 61 7.68 11.48 -0.16
CA ASP A 61 8.82 11.37 0.77
C ASP A 61 9.87 10.40 0.22
N ARG A 62 11.08 10.41 0.79
CA ARG A 62 12.15 9.54 0.33
C ARG A 62 11.86 8.07 0.61
N HIS A 63 12.16 7.20 -0.36
CA HIS A 63 12.02 5.75 -0.25
C HIS A 63 13.36 5.06 -0.01
N ASP A 64 13.33 3.96 0.73
CA ASP A 64 14.41 2.98 0.80
C ASP A 64 14.35 2.01 -0.39
N ARG A 65 13.12 1.68 -0.84
CA ARG A 65 12.86 0.77 -1.98
C ARG A 65 11.43 0.80 -2.44
N THR A 66 11.21 0.24 -3.63
CA THR A 66 9.89 -0.13 -4.15
C THR A 66 9.68 -1.63 -4.06
N PHE A 67 8.54 -2.07 -3.56
CA PHE A 67 8.05 -3.44 -3.70
C PHE A 67 7.15 -3.57 -4.92
N MET A 68 7.27 -4.70 -5.61
CA MET A 68 6.40 -5.15 -6.70
C MET A 68 6.10 -6.65 -6.52
N ALA A 69 5.11 -7.17 -7.23
CA ALA A 69 4.80 -8.60 -7.22
C ALA A 69 4.79 -9.17 -8.64
N TRP A 70 5.34 -10.41 -8.77
CA TRP A 70 5.40 -11.11 -10.04
C TRP A 70 4.04 -11.75 -10.35
N PRO A 71 3.43 -11.48 -11.53
CA PRO A 71 2.15 -12.08 -11.90
C PRO A 71 2.33 -13.59 -12.11
N ALA A 72 1.69 -14.36 -11.22
CA ALA A 72 1.97 -15.78 -11.07
C ALA A 72 0.98 -16.69 -11.79
N LEU A 73 -0.32 -16.34 -11.77
CA LEU A 73 -1.41 -17.27 -12.08
C LEU A 73 -2.01 -17.05 -13.46
N SER A 74 -1.91 -18.08 -14.31
CA SER A 74 -2.63 -18.12 -15.59
C SER A 74 -4.16 -18.20 -15.42
N SER A 75 -4.65 -18.61 -14.26
CA SER A 75 -6.07 -18.59 -13.94
C SER A 75 -6.63 -17.16 -13.80
N ILE A 76 -5.79 -16.17 -13.50
CA ILE A 76 -6.15 -14.74 -13.44
C ILE A 76 -5.94 -14.12 -14.81
N TRP A 77 -4.76 -14.27 -15.39
CA TRP A 77 -4.32 -13.53 -16.57
C TRP A 77 -4.55 -14.24 -17.90
N GLY A 78 -4.85 -15.53 -17.89
CA GLY A 78 -5.10 -16.32 -19.10
C GLY A 78 -3.95 -16.20 -20.12
N ASN A 79 -4.30 -15.85 -21.34
CA ASN A 79 -3.35 -15.59 -22.44
C ASN A 79 -2.60 -14.25 -22.34
N GLN A 80 -2.98 -13.37 -21.43
CA GLN A 80 -2.31 -12.08 -21.19
C GLN A 80 -1.11 -12.20 -20.24
N LEU A 81 -0.92 -13.33 -19.57
CA LEU A 81 0.13 -13.49 -18.55
C LEU A 81 1.52 -13.07 -19.04
N THR A 82 1.88 -13.43 -20.27
CA THR A 82 3.17 -13.05 -20.87
C THR A 82 3.30 -11.54 -21.03
N ALA A 83 2.26 -10.89 -21.58
CA ALA A 83 2.27 -9.45 -21.80
C ALA A 83 2.30 -8.66 -20.48
N VAL A 84 1.60 -9.15 -19.46
CA VAL A 84 1.63 -8.53 -18.10
C VAL A 84 3.01 -8.69 -17.45
N ARG A 85 3.69 -9.82 -17.66
CA ARG A 85 5.08 -10.02 -17.20
C ARG A 85 6.04 -9.06 -17.89
N ASP A 86 5.87 -8.81 -19.19
CA ASP A 86 6.65 -7.81 -19.94
C ASP A 86 6.46 -6.41 -19.35
N ASP A 87 5.22 -6.03 -19.04
CA ASP A 87 4.92 -4.72 -18.45
C ASP A 87 5.52 -4.58 -17.04
N ILE A 88 5.35 -5.58 -16.17
CA ILE A 88 5.96 -5.59 -14.82
C ILE A 88 7.48 -5.50 -14.91
N ALA A 89 8.12 -6.23 -15.82
CA ALA A 89 9.56 -6.17 -16.03
C ALA A 89 10.00 -4.78 -16.49
N ARG A 90 9.24 -4.15 -17.39
CA ARG A 90 9.49 -2.78 -17.87
C ARG A 90 9.39 -1.75 -16.76
N VAL A 91 8.33 -1.82 -15.94
CA VAL A 91 8.12 -0.93 -14.79
C VAL A 91 9.24 -1.12 -13.76
N ALA A 92 9.56 -2.36 -13.38
CA ALA A 92 10.64 -2.66 -12.44
C ALA A 92 12.01 -2.16 -12.92
N ALA A 93 12.32 -2.38 -14.22
CA ALA A 93 13.57 -1.90 -14.82
C ALA A 93 13.67 -0.37 -14.80
N ALA A 94 12.57 0.34 -15.10
CA ALA A 94 12.53 1.79 -15.08
C ALA A 94 12.73 2.34 -13.66
N ILE A 95 12.01 1.81 -12.65
CA ILE A 95 12.14 2.24 -11.25
C ILE A 95 13.53 1.95 -10.72
N SER A 96 14.14 0.82 -11.08
CA SER A 96 15.48 0.44 -10.62
C SER A 96 16.62 1.35 -11.08
N CYS A 97 16.35 2.29 -11.97
CA CYS A 97 17.28 3.39 -12.30
C CYS A 97 17.34 4.47 -11.21
N TYR A 98 16.34 4.53 -10.31
CA TYR A 98 16.17 5.60 -9.31
C TYR A 98 16.18 5.10 -7.86
N GLU A 99 15.72 3.89 -7.61
CA GLU A 99 15.73 3.27 -6.27
C GLU A 99 15.72 1.74 -6.36
N PRO A 100 16.13 1.04 -5.28
CA PRO A 100 16.08 -0.43 -5.24
C PRO A 100 14.67 -0.97 -5.46
N VAL A 101 14.54 -2.01 -6.29
CA VAL A 101 13.27 -2.72 -6.51
C VAL A 101 13.34 -4.12 -5.93
N VAL A 102 12.31 -4.50 -5.20
CA VAL A 102 12.13 -5.85 -4.67
C VAL A 102 10.85 -6.44 -5.24
N VAL A 103 10.96 -7.55 -5.94
CA VAL A 103 9.82 -8.24 -6.54
C VAL A 103 9.56 -9.53 -5.77
N VAL A 104 8.39 -9.63 -5.15
CA VAL A 104 7.95 -10.91 -4.57
C VAL A 104 7.51 -11.83 -5.68
N ALA A 105 7.88 -13.10 -5.59
CA ALA A 105 7.52 -14.13 -6.56
C ALA A 105 7.18 -15.42 -5.84
N ARG A 106 6.17 -16.10 -6.34
CA ARG A 106 5.71 -17.38 -5.81
C ARG A 106 6.85 -18.40 -5.75
N PRO A 107 6.95 -19.23 -4.70
CA PRO A 107 7.92 -20.33 -4.65
C PRO A 107 7.88 -21.17 -5.92
N GLY A 108 9.07 -21.44 -6.48
CA GLY A 108 9.23 -22.12 -7.76
C GLY A 108 9.12 -21.24 -9.01
N GLN A 109 8.74 -19.97 -8.89
CA GLN A 109 8.72 -19.02 -10.02
C GLN A 109 9.82 -17.94 -9.93
N ALA A 110 10.59 -17.91 -8.86
CA ALA A 110 11.63 -16.88 -8.68
C ALA A 110 12.74 -16.93 -9.75
N ALA A 111 13.06 -18.09 -10.29
CA ALA A 111 14.04 -18.22 -11.37
C ALA A 111 13.50 -17.62 -12.68
N ASP A 112 12.21 -17.87 -12.98
CA ASP A 112 11.51 -17.28 -14.12
C ASP A 112 11.42 -15.75 -13.97
N ALA A 113 11.02 -15.27 -12.79
CA ALA A 113 10.98 -13.85 -12.50
C ALA A 113 12.34 -13.17 -12.70
N ARG A 114 13.43 -13.75 -12.18
CA ARG A 114 14.79 -13.21 -12.37
C ARG A 114 15.21 -13.17 -13.84
N TYR A 115 14.81 -14.16 -14.62
CA TYR A 115 15.10 -14.19 -16.06
C TYR A 115 14.43 -13.03 -16.80
N TRP A 116 13.15 -12.78 -16.52
CA TRP A 116 12.39 -11.70 -17.16
C TRP A 116 12.82 -10.29 -16.71
N LEU A 117 13.04 -10.14 -15.40
CA LEU A 117 13.39 -8.85 -14.81
C LEU A 117 14.83 -8.42 -15.14
N GLY A 118 15.72 -9.38 -15.41
CA GLY A 118 17.14 -9.08 -15.60
C GLY A 118 17.77 -8.40 -14.36
N PRO A 119 18.93 -7.76 -14.51
CA PRO A 119 19.63 -7.10 -13.40
C PRO A 119 19.02 -5.76 -12.99
N GLY A 120 18.16 -5.18 -13.82
CA GLY A 120 17.62 -3.83 -13.62
C GLY A 120 18.63 -2.71 -13.92
N GLY A 121 18.28 -1.48 -13.49
CA GLY A 121 19.12 -0.29 -13.56
C GLY A 121 20.16 -0.20 -12.44
N GLY A 122 20.66 1.01 -12.18
CA GLY A 122 21.78 1.24 -11.27
C GLY A 122 21.59 0.81 -9.81
N TYR A 123 20.34 0.72 -9.34
CA TYR A 123 20.02 0.26 -7.99
C TYR A 123 19.66 -1.23 -7.92
N GLY A 124 19.42 -1.87 -9.07
CA GLY A 124 19.17 -3.30 -9.19
C GLY A 124 17.77 -3.75 -8.79
N ILE A 125 17.48 -5.01 -9.14
CA ILE A 125 16.22 -5.70 -8.81
C ILE A 125 16.53 -6.95 -8.02
N THR A 126 15.89 -7.12 -6.86
CA THR A 126 15.95 -8.33 -6.03
C THR A 126 14.65 -9.11 -6.14
N VAL A 127 14.71 -10.42 -6.26
CA VAL A 127 13.53 -11.30 -6.25
C VAL A 127 13.51 -12.09 -4.95
N LEU A 128 12.43 -11.93 -4.17
CA LEU A 128 12.15 -12.68 -2.95
C LEU A 128 11.12 -13.77 -3.21
N GLU A 129 11.35 -14.97 -2.66
CA GLU A 129 10.35 -16.04 -2.72
C GLU A 129 9.32 -15.88 -1.61
N ILE A 130 8.24 -15.19 -1.94
CA ILE A 130 7.05 -15.03 -1.11
C ILE A 130 5.84 -15.41 -1.97
N ALA A 131 4.98 -16.28 -1.44
CA ALA A 131 3.77 -16.69 -2.15
C ALA A 131 2.84 -15.50 -2.37
N ASN A 132 2.37 -15.35 -3.59
CA ASN A 132 1.41 -14.34 -4.01
C ASN A 132 0.48 -14.92 -5.07
N ASP A 133 -0.72 -14.37 -5.21
CA ASP A 133 -1.68 -14.78 -6.22
C ASP A 133 -1.63 -13.85 -7.43
N ASP A 134 -1.48 -12.53 -7.23
CA ASP A 134 -1.50 -11.52 -8.29
C ASP A 134 -0.41 -10.45 -8.09
N LEU A 135 -0.46 -9.38 -8.89
CA LEU A 135 0.56 -8.33 -8.99
C LEU A 135 0.24 -7.05 -8.19
N TRP A 136 -0.95 -6.92 -7.62
CA TRP A 136 -1.49 -5.67 -7.06
C TRP A 136 -0.97 -5.37 -5.64
N ILE A 137 0.36 -5.29 -5.51
CA ILE A 137 1.02 -5.15 -4.19
C ILE A 137 0.70 -3.84 -3.47
N ARG A 138 0.20 -2.82 -4.18
CA ARG A 138 -0.34 -1.61 -3.56
C ARG A 138 -1.45 -1.95 -2.57
N ASP A 139 -2.27 -2.93 -2.91
CA ASP A 139 -3.49 -3.25 -2.18
C ASP A 139 -3.28 -4.31 -1.10
N PHE A 140 -2.43 -5.29 -1.35
CA PHE A 140 -2.15 -6.36 -0.40
C PHE A 140 -0.81 -6.22 0.34
N GLY A 141 0.05 -5.30 -0.08
CA GLY A 141 1.31 -5.01 0.60
C GLY A 141 1.13 -4.13 1.85
N PRO A 142 2.18 -4.00 2.68
CA PRO A 142 2.11 -3.20 3.90
C PRO A 142 1.95 -1.71 3.61
N THR A 143 1.02 -1.04 4.28
CA THR A 143 1.01 0.43 4.35
C THR A 143 1.99 0.86 5.44
N PHE A 144 3.09 1.51 5.05
CA PHE A 144 4.11 1.88 6.01
C PHE A 144 3.75 3.13 6.82
N LEU A 145 4.13 3.11 8.09
CA LEU A 145 4.01 4.22 9.03
C LEU A 145 5.39 4.58 9.55
N THR A 146 5.71 5.86 9.63
CA THR A 146 7.01 6.34 10.10
C THR A 146 6.88 7.37 11.21
N ALA A 147 7.93 7.42 12.03
CA ALA A 147 8.21 8.51 12.96
C ALA A 147 9.74 8.66 13.06
N PRO A 148 10.27 9.73 13.62
CA PRO A 148 11.72 9.86 13.82
C PRO A 148 12.31 8.63 14.52
N GLY A 149 13.22 7.92 13.83
CA GLY A 149 13.87 6.71 14.30
C GLY A 149 12.99 5.44 14.32
N ALA A 150 11.78 5.46 13.77
CA ALA A 150 10.87 4.31 13.80
C ALA A 150 10.11 4.10 12.50
N ILE A 151 9.83 2.84 12.18
CA ILE A 151 8.96 2.41 11.10
C ILE A 151 8.11 1.23 11.56
N ALA A 152 6.87 1.16 11.10
CA ALA A 152 6.01 -0.01 11.22
C ALA A 152 5.24 -0.24 9.92
N GLY A 153 4.78 -1.46 9.70
CA GLY A 153 3.90 -1.81 8.58
C GLY A 153 2.48 -2.06 9.07
N LEU A 154 1.53 -1.29 8.57
CA LEU A 154 0.11 -1.49 8.81
C LEU A 154 -0.42 -2.55 7.84
N ASP A 155 -0.95 -3.63 8.40
CA ASP A 155 -1.72 -4.63 7.67
C ASP A 155 -3.21 -4.21 7.69
N THR A 156 -3.73 -3.89 6.53
CA THR A 156 -5.10 -3.42 6.33
C THR A 156 -6.13 -4.54 6.16
N ASN A 157 -5.74 -5.79 6.44
CA ASN A 157 -6.59 -6.99 6.37
C ASN A 157 -7.17 -7.23 4.96
N PHE A 158 -6.32 -7.23 3.94
CA PHE A 158 -6.74 -7.45 2.57
C PHE A 158 -7.66 -8.66 2.41
N ASN A 159 -8.81 -8.47 1.76
CA ASN A 159 -9.86 -9.48 1.62
C ASN A 159 -10.29 -9.74 0.17
N GLY A 160 -9.37 -9.46 -0.80
CA GLY A 160 -9.69 -9.61 -2.22
C GLY A 160 -10.73 -8.59 -2.70
N TRP A 161 -10.60 -7.35 -2.26
CA TRP A 161 -11.52 -6.23 -2.53
C TRP A 161 -12.98 -6.53 -2.14
N GLY A 162 -13.20 -7.48 -1.22
CA GLY A 162 -14.53 -7.88 -0.81
C GLY A 162 -15.37 -8.52 -1.91
N LYS A 163 -14.75 -9.09 -2.95
CA LYS A 163 -15.46 -9.60 -4.15
C LYS A 163 -15.81 -11.08 -4.08
N SER A 164 -15.69 -11.72 -2.91
CA SER A 164 -16.11 -13.10 -2.72
C SER A 164 -17.57 -13.30 -3.16
N GLY A 165 -17.81 -14.29 -4.02
CA GLY A 165 -19.15 -14.59 -4.56
C GLY A 165 -19.64 -13.63 -5.66
N THR A 166 -18.79 -12.76 -6.19
CA THR A 166 -19.10 -11.86 -7.33
C THR A 166 -18.36 -12.28 -8.60
N PRO A 167 -18.74 -11.78 -9.78
CA PRO A 167 -17.98 -12.01 -11.01
C PRO A 167 -16.54 -11.47 -11.01
N TYR A 168 -16.21 -10.56 -10.09
CA TYR A 168 -14.87 -10.01 -9.91
C TYR A 168 -14.00 -10.84 -8.96
N TYR A 169 -14.51 -11.95 -8.44
CA TYR A 169 -13.73 -12.80 -7.54
C TYR A 169 -12.50 -13.37 -8.23
N GLN A 170 -11.36 -13.25 -7.54
CA GLN A 170 -10.13 -13.97 -7.87
C GLN A 170 -9.47 -14.51 -6.58
N PRO A 171 -8.60 -15.52 -6.67
CA PRO A 171 -7.80 -15.98 -5.53
C PRO A 171 -7.02 -14.83 -4.91
N TYR A 172 -6.95 -14.78 -3.57
CA TYR A 172 -6.22 -13.74 -2.84
C TYR A 172 -5.62 -14.23 -1.52
N ALA A 173 -5.70 -15.51 -1.23
CA ALA A 173 -5.27 -16.02 0.07
C ALA A 173 -3.76 -15.87 0.29
N GLU A 174 -2.96 -16.06 -0.75
CA GLU A 174 -1.52 -15.84 -0.69
C GLU A 174 -1.20 -14.33 -0.66
N ASP A 175 -1.90 -13.52 -1.43
CA ASP A 175 -1.77 -12.05 -1.41
C ASP A 175 -2.03 -11.49 -0.01
N ALA A 176 -3.07 -11.97 0.68
CA ALA A 176 -3.39 -11.55 2.05
C ALA A 176 -2.30 -11.87 3.07
N ALA A 177 -1.36 -12.78 2.76
CA ALA A 177 -0.24 -13.14 3.62
C ALA A 177 1.06 -12.36 3.29
N VAL A 178 1.13 -11.68 2.15
CA VAL A 178 2.35 -10.99 1.68
C VAL A 178 2.81 -9.92 2.67
N THR A 179 1.88 -9.14 3.22
CA THR A 179 2.21 -8.09 4.21
C THR A 179 2.99 -8.67 5.39
N ASP A 180 2.51 -9.77 6.00
CA ASP A 180 3.18 -10.39 7.14
C ASP A 180 4.58 -10.91 6.76
N ALA A 181 4.67 -11.58 5.61
CA ALA A 181 5.93 -12.15 5.11
C ALA A 181 6.97 -11.06 4.80
N LEU A 182 6.59 -9.97 4.14
CA LEU A 182 7.48 -8.86 3.83
C LEU A 182 7.97 -8.16 5.10
N LEU A 183 7.07 -7.87 6.05
CA LEU A 183 7.45 -7.21 7.30
C LEU A 183 8.41 -8.07 8.13
N TYR A 184 8.17 -9.39 8.16
CA TYR A 184 9.08 -10.34 8.81
C TYR A 184 10.48 -10.34 8.16
N GLU A 185 10.54 -10.39 6.83
CA GLU A 185 11.80 -10.41 6.06
C GLU A 185 12.66 -9.16 6.31
N TYR A 186 12.00 -8.00 6.45
CA TYR A 186 12.69 -6.72 6.68
C TYR A 186 12.80 -6.32 8.16
N GLY A 187 12.36 -7.19 9.09
CA GLY A 187 12.42 -6.89 10.52
C GLY A 187 11.61 -5.67 10.93
N VAL A 188 10.49 -5.40 10.24
CA VAL A 188 9.58 -4.28 10.52
C VAL A 188 8.39 -4.77 11.34
N ASP A 189 8.06 -4.05 12.41
CA ASP A 189 6.93 -4.40 13.27
C ASP A 189 5.60 -4.30 12.49
N ARG A 190 4.77 -5.35 12.61
CA ARG A 190 3.43 -5.39 12.03
C ARG A 190 2.40 -4.80 12.98
N VAL A 191 1.60 -3.87 12.49
CA VAL A 191 0.41 -3.34 13.16
C VAL A 191 -0.82 -3.78 12.37
N ARG A 192 -1.81 -4.37 13.04
CA ARG A 192 -3.05 -4.76 12.39
C ARG A 192 -4.08 -3.63 12.46
N ALA A 193 -4.65 -3.25 11.32
CA ALA A 193 -5.70 -2.23 11.25
C ALA A 193 -7.01 -2.74 11.88
N PRO A 194 -7.80 -1.87 12.53
CA PRO A 194 -9.14 -2.20 13.00
C PRO A 194 -10.21 -2.08 11.91
N PHE A 195 -9.80 -1.99 10.65
CA PHE A 195 -10.64 -1.93 9.46
C PHE A 195 -10.03 -2.80 8.35
N THR A 196 -10.83 -3.09 7.34
CA THR A 196 -10.39 -3.69 6.09
C THR A 196 -10.30 -2.61 5.02
N GLY A 197 -9.20 -2.60 4.27
CA GLY A 197 -8.98 -1.68 3.15
C GLY A 197 -7.76 -2.07 2.35
N GLU A 198 -7.43 -1.25 1.40
CA GLU A 198 -6.32 -1.44 0.47
C GLU A 198 -5.47 -0.18 0.41
N GLY A 199 -4.17 -0.32 0.11
CA GLY A 199 -3.28 0.84 -0.01
C GLY A 199 -3.70 1.82 -1.13
N GLY A 200 -4.29 1.31 -2.22
CA GLY A 200 -4.84 2.13 -3.30
C GLY A 200 -6.06 2.97 -2.90
N ALA A 201 -6.72 2.63 -1.79
CA ALA A 201 -7.81 3.41 -1.21
C ALA A 201 -7.35 4.56 -0.30
N LEU A 202 -6.03 4.71 -0.06
CA LEU A 202 -5.45 5.63 0.92
C LEU A 202 -4.48 6.60 0.24
N GLU A 203 -4.81 7.88 0.22
CA GLU A 203 -3.94 8.92 -0.35
C GLU A 203 -3.72 10.05 0.67
N THR A 204 -2.46 10.29 1.08
CA THR A 204 -2.12 11.24 2.13
C THR A 204 -1.14 12.32 1.68
N ASP A 205 -1.29 13.52 2.25
CA ASP A 205 -0.34 14.64 2.09
C ASP A 205 0.88 14.54 3.03
N GLY A 206 0.99 13.49 3.86
CA GLY A 206 2.01 13.35 4.89
C GLY A 206 1.92 14.35 6.04
N GLN A 207 0.96 15.28 6.01
CA GLN A 207 0.74 16.31 7.03
C GLN A 207 -0.59 16.17 7.77
N GLY A 208 -1.16 14.97 7.73
CA GLY A 208 -2.35 14.62 8.50
C GLY A 208 -3.66 14.67 7.74
N THR A 209 -3.65 14.91 6.42
CA THR A 209 -4.82 14.84 5.55
C THR A 209 -4.83 13.54 4.77
N LEU A 210 -5.99 12.89 4.70
CA LEU A 210 -6.27 11.74 3.83
C LEU A 210 -7.35 12.12 2.82
N LEU A 211 -7.17 11.74 1.55
CA LEU A 211 -8.24 11.57 0.58
C LEU A 211 -8.65 10.10 0.55
N ALA A 212 -9.93 9.82 0.51
CA ALA A 212 -10.45 8.47 0.40
C ALA A 212 -11.83 8.48 -0.26
N THR A 213 -12.19 7.39 -0.96
CA THR A 213 -13.53 7.23 -1.50
C THR A 213 -14.44 6.50 -0.50
N ALA A 214 -15.66 6.97 -0.36
CA ALA A 214 -16.64 6.33 0.50
C ALA A 214 -17.10 4.98 -0.10
N SER A 215 -17.13 4.88 -1.42
CA SER A 215 -17.54 3.67 -2.15
C SER A 215 -16.66 2.45 -1.86
N SER A 216 -15.37 2.64 -1.62
CA SER A 216 -14.43 1.55 -1.27
C SER A 216 -14.44 1.26 0.24
N LEU A 217 -14.12 2.24 1.09
CA LEU A 217 -13.86 2.01 2.52
C LEU A 217 -15.11 1.95 3.40
N VAL A 218 -16.20 2.67 3.04
CA VAL A 218 -17.47 2.61 3.78
C VAL A 218 -18.41 1.56 3.20
N ASN A 219 -17.87 0.62 2.45
CA ASN A 219 -18.59 -0.45 1.81
C ASN A 219 -18.74 -1.65 2.76
N PRO A 220 -19.95 -2.24 2.89
CA PRO A 220 -20.15 -3.45 3.71
C PRO A 220 -19.30 -4.65 3.29
N ASN A 221 -18.82 -4.71 2.06
CA ASN A 221 -17.94 -5.78 1.60
C ASN A 221 -16.50 -5.67 2.16
N ARG A 222 -16.10 -4.52 2.73
CA ARG A 222 -14.86 -4.30 3.50
C ARG A 222 -15.18 -4.20 5.00
N ASN A 223 -16.09 -3.31 5.38
CA ASN A 223 -16.31 -2.92 6.78
C ASN A 223 -17.79 -3.10 7.17
N PRO A 224 -18.28 -4.38 7.23
CA PRO A 224 -19.67 -4.65 7.54
C PRO A 224 -20.06 -4.12 8.92
N GLY A 225 -21.16 -3.39 8.99
CA GLY A 225 -21.70 -2.84 10.24
C GLY A 225 -21.00 -1.61 10.77
N MET A 226 -19.91 -1.12 10.15
CA MET A 226 -19.27 0.14 10.53
C MET A 226 -19.95 1.33 9.84
N SER A 227 -20.25 2.37 10.62
CA SER A 227 -20.65 3.66 10.07
C SER A 227 -19.44 4.38 9.46
N ARG A 228 -19.70 5.38 8.61
CA ARG A 228 -18.64 6.26 8.07
C ARG A 228 -17.78 6.89 9.16
N ASP A 229 -18.38 7.36 10.25
CA ASP A 229 -17.64 7.98 11.36
C ASP A 229 -16.74 6.97 12.09
N GLN A 230 -17.17 5.71 12.21
CA GLN A 230 -16.36 4.63 12.77
C GLN A 230 -15.17 4.28 11.87
N VAL A 231 -15.40 4.19 10.54
CA VAL A 231 -14.31 3.99 9.57
C VAL A 231 -13.34 5.18 9.60
N GLU A 232 -13.84 6.42 9.63
CA GLU A 232 -13.01 7.62 9.71
C GLU A 232 -12.14 7.63 10.97
N GLN A 233 -12.72 7.28 12.12
CA GLN A 233 -11.97 7.22 13.38
C GLN A 233 -10.91 6.13 13.34
N ALA A 234 -11.22 4.97 12.76
CA ALA A 234 -10.26 3.86 12.57
C ALA A 234 -9.10 4.29 11.66
N LEU A 235 -9.37 4.96 10.54
CA LEU A 235 -8.36 5.52 9.64
C LEU A 235 -7.47 6.53 10.37
N LYS A 236 -8.07 7.51 11.03
CA LYS A 236 -7.31 8.56 11.75
C LYS A 236 -6.37 7.98 12.80
N SER A 237 -6.87 7.06 13.61
CA SER A 237 -6.07 6.47 14.69
C SER A 237 -4.96 5.57 14.17
N SER A 238 -5.22 4.79 13.11
CA SER A 238 -4.24 3.84 12.56
C SER A 238 -3.16 4.51 11.72
N LEU A 239 -3.49 5.57 11.00
CA LEU A 239 -2.60 6.24 10.05
C LEU A 239 -1.96 7.52 10.60
N GLY A 240 -2.26 7.89 11.86
CA GLY A 240 -1.75 9.12 12.48
C GLY A 240 -2.27 10.39 11.81
N LEU A 241 -3.55 10.39 11.37
CA LEU A 241 -4.18 11.48 10.65
C LEU A 241 -5.08 12.31 11.55
N SER A 242 -5.32 13.56 11.16
CA SER A 242 -6.28 14.44 11.83
C SER A 242 -7.53 14.72 10.98
N LYS A 243 -7.46 14.50 9.66
CA LYS A 243 -8.54 14.81 8.74
C LYS A 243 -8.68 13.80 7.62
N VAL A 244 -9.92 13.44 7.29
CA VAL A 244 -10.28 12.70 6.07
C VAL A 244 -11.18 13.59 5.21
N ILE A 245 -10.82 13.74 3.95
CA ILE A 245 -11.67 14.37 2.92
C ILE A 245 -12.29 13.22 2.14
N TRP A 246 -13.57 12.99 2.39
CA TRP A 246 -14.31 11.94 1.73
C TRP A 246 -14.79 12.36 0.34
N LEU A 247 -14.45 11.54 -0.65
CA LEU A 247 -14.97 11.63 -2.01
C LEU A 247 -16.03 10.55 -2.23
N PRO A 248 -17.00 10.73 -3.12
CA PRO A 248 -18.10 9.77 -3.25
C PRO A 248 -17.61 8.40 -3.74
N GLY A 249 -16.85 8.39 -4.83
CA GLY A 249 -16.53 7.18 -5.58
C GLY A 249 -17.77 6.50 -6.18
N LEU A 250 -17.59 5.31 -6.74
CA LEU A 250 -18.65 4.56 -7.41
C LEU A 250 -18.52 3.06 -7.15
N ALA A 251 -19.35 2.53 -6.25
CA ALA A 251 -19.32 1.11 -5.89
C ALA A 251 -19.84 0.20 -7.02
N GLY A 252 -19.21 -0.97 -7.19
CA GLY A 252 -19.67 -2.05 -8.06
C GLY A 252 -19.43 -1.87 -9.55
N GLN A 253 -18.67 -0.85 -9.96
CA GLN A 253 -18.34 -0.61 -11.37
C GLN A 253 -16.97 -1.16 -11.77
N ASP A 254 -16.08 -1.32 -10.80
CA ASP A 254 -14.79 -1.99 -10.93
C ASP A 254 -14.52 -2.92 -9.74
N ILE A 255 -13.38 -3.61 -9.77
CA ILE A 255 -13.00 -4.55 -8.71
C ILE A 255 -12.74 -3.85 -7.38
N THR A 256 -12.27 -2.59 -7.40
CA THR A 256 -11.84 -1.83 -6.23
C THR A 256 -12.97 -1.05 -5.55
N ASP A 257 -14.10 -0.88 -6.22
CA ASP A 257 -15.17 0.05 -5.85
C ASP A 257 -14.71 1.51 -5.89
N ASP A 258 -13.91 1.87 -6.90
CA ASP A 258 -13.36 3.21 -7.20
C ASP A 258 -12.35 3.67 -6.15
N HIS A 259 -11.13 3.15 -6.23
CA HIS A 259 -10.01 3.59 -5.39
C HIS A 259 -9.62 5.04 -5.66
N ILE A 260 -9.14 5.71 -4.61
CA ILE A 260 -8.70 7.11 -4.68
C ILE A 260 -7.49 7.31 -5.60
N ASP A 261 -6.61 6.34 -5.74
CA ASP A 261 -5.38 6.41 -6.53
C ASP A 261 -5.62 6.49 -8.05
N CYS A 262 -6.84 6.19 -8.50
CA CYS A 262 -7.28 6.40 -9.87
C CYS A 262 -8.08 7.70 -10.07
N LEU A 263 -8.41 8.40 -8.97
CA LEU A 263 -9.30 9.56 -8.98
C LEU A 263 -8.59 10.86 -8.58
N ALA A 264 -7.86 10.88 -7.46
CA ALA A 264 -7.20 12.11 -6.99
C ALA A 264 -5.97 11.80 -6.13
N ARG A 265 -4.85 12.48 -6.39
CA ARG A 265 -3.57 12.27 -5.73
C ARG A 265 -2.95 13.58 -5.25
N PHE A 266 -2.28 13.55 -4.09
CA PHE A 266 -1.45 14.67 -3.65
C PHE A 266 -0.12 14.72 -4.42
N THR A 267 0.26 15.91 -4.90
CA THR A 267 1.61 16.15 -5.44
C THR A 267 2.51 16.86 -4.44
N ALA A 268 1.89 17.53 -3.48
CA ALA A 268 2.52 18.16 -2.32
C ALA A 268 1.42 18.50 -1.30
N PRO A 269 1.74 18.83 -0.04
CA PRO A 269 0.75 19.28 0.91
C PRO A 269 -0.10 20.46 0.37
N GLY A 270 -1.42 20.26 0.36
CA GLY A 270 -2.39 21.24 -0.16
C GLY A 270 -2.51 21.30 -1.69
N LYS A 271 -1.76 20.47 -2.45
CA LYS A 271 -1.85 20.40 -3.91
C LYS A 271 -2.33 19.03 -4.35
N VAL A 272 -3.37 18.98 -5.17
CA VAL A 272 -4.03 17.75 -5.62
C VAL A 272 -4.11 17.73 -7.14
N ILE A 273 -3.73 16.60 -7.74
CA ILE A 273 -4.09 16.25 -9.11
C ILE A 273 -5.43 15.50 -9.06
N LEU A 274 -6.36 15.88 -9.95
CA LEU A 274 -7.67 15.26 -10.12
C LEU A 274 -7.78 14.67 -11.52
N ASP A 275 -8.09 13.37 -11.61
CA ASP A 275 -8.40 12.72 -12.89
C ASP A 275 -9.59 13.39 -13.55
N GLN A 276 -9.40 13.89 -14.77
CA GLN A 276 -10.45 14.49 -15.56
C GLN A 276 -10.85 13.53 -16.69
N PRO A 277 -12.09 13.04 -16.72
CA PRO A 277 -12.53 12.11 -17.76
C PRO A 277 -12.26 12.61 -19.17
N GLY A 278 -11.60 11.81 -19.97
CA GLY A 278 -11.35 12.09 -21.39
C GLY A 278 -12.60 11.85 -22.27
N PRO A 279 -12.52 12.19 -23.57
CA PRO A 279 -13.59 11.91 -24.52
C PRO A 279 -13.96 10.42 -24.55
N GLY A 280 -15.26 10.13 -24.66
CA GLY A 280 -15.76 8.76 -24.68
C GLY A 280 -15.86 8.06 -23.33
N THR A 281 -15.54 8.76 -22.22
CA THR A 281 -15.75 8.23 -20.86
C THR A 281 -17.24 8.17 -20.52
N ASP A 282 -17.66 7.10 -19.86
CA ASP A 282 -19.04 6.88 -19.48
C ASP A 282 -19.54 7.99 -18.54
N ARG A 283 -20.80 8.41 -18.71
CA ARG A 283 -21.40 9.52 -17.97
C ARG A 283 -21.34 9.35 -16.45
N ILE A 284 -21.43 8.12 -15.95
CA ILE A 284 -21.37 7.85 -14.51
C ILE A 284 -20.03 8.32 -13.91
N TRP A 285 -18.91 8.09 -14.59
CA TRP A 285 -17.58 8.55 -14.17
C TRP A 285 -17.42 10.07 -14.28
N VAL A 286 -18.03 10.68 -15.33
CA VAL A 286 -18.09 12.15 -15.45
C VAL A 286 -18.85 12.78 -14.29
N ASP A 287 -19.89 12.12 -13.79
CA ASP A 287 -20.67 12.61 -12.66
C ASP A 287 -19.91 12.46 -11.33
N VAL A 288 -19.13 11.38 -11.14
CA VAL A 288 -18.17 11.22 -10.01
C VAL A 288 -17.12 12.33 -10.04
N TYR A 289 -16.47 12.55 -11.18
CA TYR A 289 -15.51 13.64 -11.35
C TYR A 289 -16.09 15.00 -10.96
N ARG A 290 -17.28 15.36 -11.45
CA ARG A 290 -17.92 16.64 -11.14
C ARG A 290 -18.22 16.81 -9.67
N GLN A 291 -18.61 15.75 -8.97
CA GLN A 291 -18.85 15.78 -7.53
C GLN A 291 -17.52 15.94 -6.78
N THR A 292 -16.52 15.14 -7.13
CA THR A 292 -15.17 15.19 -6.55
C THR A 292 -14.55 16.57 -6.70
N ARG A 293 -14.61 17.15 -7.91
CA ARG A 293 -14.11 18.51 -8.19
C ARG A 293 -14.74 19.57 -7.29
N ARG A 294 -16.08 19.49 -7.08
CA ARG A 294 -16.78 20.41 -6.18
C ARG A 294 -16.36 20.25 -4.72
N ILE A 295 -16.16 19.02 -4.27
CA ILE A 295 -15.71 18.75 -2.89
C ILE A 295 -14.31 19.30 -2.70
N LEU A 296 -13.37 18.96 -3.58
CA LEU A 296 -11.97 19.39 -3.46
C LEU A 296 -11.81 20.91 -3.56
N ALA A 297 -12.58 21.58 -4.43
CA ALA A 297 -12.56 23.04 -4.59
C ALA A 297 -13.01 23.82 -3.33
N ASN A 298 -13.73 23.16 -2.41
CA ASN A 298 -14.20 23.75 -1.15
C ASN A 298 -13.53 23.14 0.09
N ALA A 299 -12.61 22.20 -0.11
CA ALA A 299 -11.92 21.53 0.98
C ALA A 299 -10.71 22.32 1.45
N VAL A 300 -10.38 22.13 2.72
CA VAL A 300 -9.10 22.54 3.30
C VAL A 300 -8.39 21.30 3.84
N ASP A 301 -7.08 21.31 3.88
CA ASP A 301 -6.29 20.24 4.48
C ASP A 301 -6.36 20.23 6.02
N ALA A 302 -5.59 19.32 6.65
CA ALA A 302 -5.55 19.20 8.11
C ALA A 302 -4.99 20.44 8.82
N LEU A 303 -4.23 21.29 8.12
CA LEU A 303 -3.68 22.54 8.63
C LEU A 303 -4.54 23.77 8.27
N GLY A 304 -5.72 23.56 7.68
CA GLY A 304 -6.64 24.64 7.30
C GLY A 304 -6.31 25.35 6.00
N ARG A 305 -5.37 24.84 5.17
CA ARG A 305 -5.01 25.42 3.87
C ARG A 305 -6.02 24.99 2.81
N PRO A 306 -6.56 25.89 1.99
CA PRO A 306 -7.35 25.51 0.83
C PRO A 306 -6.57 24.64 -0.13
N LEU A 307 -7.22 23.63 -0.73
CA LEU A 307 -6.59 22.79 -1.72
C LEU A 307 -6.46 23.51 -3.06
N THR A 308 -5.29 23.37 -3.69
CA THR A 308 -5.09 23.73 -5.10
C THR A 308 -5.28 22.47 -5.95
N VAL A 309 -6.26 22.48 -6.84
CA VAL A 309 -6.61 21.33 -7.67
C VAL A 309 -6.13 21.58 -9.10
N THR A 310 -5.29 20.66 -9.62
CA THR A 310 -4.89 20.61 -11.03
C THR A 310 -5.61 19.45 -11.69
N GLU A 311 -6.36 19.71 -12.76
CA GLU A 311 -7.04 18.68 -13.53
C GLU A 311 -6.03 18.01 -14.48
N LEU A 312 -6.06 16.67 -14.53
CA LEU A 312 -5.23 15.84 -15.40
C LEU A 312 -6.15 15.17 -16.42
N PRO A 313 -6.25 15.72 -17.64
CA PRO A 313 -7.16 15.19 -18.65
C PRO A 313 -6.80 13.77 -19.07
N GLY A 314 -7.78 12.86 -18.99
CA GLY A 314 -7.67 11.49 -19.50
C GLY A 314 -7.66 11.45 -21.04
N PRO A 315 -7.19 10.34 -21.62
CA PRO A 315 -7.09 10.18 -23.07
C PRO A 315 -8.46 9.98 -23.70
N ASP A 316 -8.56 10.22 -25.00
CA ASP A 316 -9.71 9.82 -25.80
C ASP A 316 -9.75 8.29 -25.92
N ARG A 317 -10.82 7.69 -25.38
CA ARG A 317 -11.00 6.22 -25.40
C ARG A 317 -11.05 5.61 -26.80
N GLN A 318 -11.26 6.39 -27.84
CA GLN A 318 -11.18 5.94 -29.24
C GLN A 318 -9.72 5.91 -29.73
N SER A 319 -8.87 6.78 -29.21
CA SER A 319 -7.48 6.97 -29.65
C SER A 319 -6.48 6.09 -28.90
N ILE A 320 -6.84 5.51 -27.73
CA ILE A 320 -5.94 4.65 -26.98
C ILE A 320 -5.77 3.26 -27.62
N ARG A 321 -4.62 2.63 -27.35
CA ARG A 321 -4.31 1.27 -27.82
C ARG A 321 -5.19 0.21 -27.12
N GLY A 322 -5.28 0.29 -25.79
CA GLY A 322 -6.04 -0.66 -24.97
C GLY A 322 -7.54 -0.54 -25.14
N LYS A 323 -8.23 -1.66 -25.07
CA LYS A 323 -9.68 -1.75 -25.20
C LYS A 323 -10.25 -2.67 -24.11
N GLY A 324 -11.51 -2.49 -23.82
CA GLY A 324 -12.23 -3.30 -22.83
C GLY A 324 -12.91 -2.43 -21.78
N LYS A 325 -13.86 -3.02 -21.08
CA LYS A 325 -14.63 -2.32 -20.03
C LYS A 325 -13.82 -2.06 -18.77
N ASP A 326 -12.88 -2.96 -18.48
CA ASP A 326 -12.04 -2.91 -17.28
C ASP A 326 -10.70 -2.21 -17.52
N PHE A 327 -10.42 -1.76 -18.76
CA PHE A 327 -9.17 -1.08 -19.10
C PHE A 327 -9.07 0.28 -18.40
N LEU A 328 -8.14 0.38 -17.44
CA LEU A 328 -7.86 1.63 -16.74
C LEU A 328 -7.05 2.59 -17.61
N SER A 329 -7.65 3.70 -18.01
CA SER A 329 -7.00 4.75 -18.82
C SER A 329 -6.79 6.05 -18.02
N SER A 330 -6.41 5.95 -16.74
CA SER A 330 -6.14 7.09 -15.89
C SER A 330 -4.64 7.35 -15.75
N TYR A 331 -4.20 8.57 -16.10
CA TYR A 331 -2.83 9.02 -15.82
C TYR A 331 -2.59 9.28 -14.33
N THR A 332 -3.65 9.41 -13.52
CA THR A 332 -3.54 9.63 -12.07
C THR A 332 -2.98 8.42 -11.34
N ASN A 333 -3.05 7.22 -11.95
CA ASN A 333 -2.42 6.02 -11.42
C ASN A 333 -0.90 5.96 -11.71
N TYR A 334 -0.21 7.12 -11.59
CA TYR A 334 1.24 7.23 -11.63
C TYR A 334 1.87 6.76 -10.32
N TYR A 335 3.15 6.42 -10.32
CA TYR A 335 3.95 6.11 -9.14
C TYR A 335 5.09 7.12 -8.95
N THR A 336 5.28 7.59 -7.72
CA THR A 336 6.34 8.54 -7.36
C THR A 336 7.48 7.79 -6.69
N ALA A 337 8.68 7.82 -7.31
CA ALA A 337 9.91 7.25 -6.74
C ALA A 337 10.96 8.34 -6.48
N ASN A 338 12.09 7.97 -5.89
CA ASN A 338 13.21 8.90 -5.66
C ASN A 338 13.71 9.49 -7.01
N GLY A 339 13.44 10.76 -7.25
CA GLY A 339 13.89 11.47 -8.45
C GLY A 339 13.08 11.22 -9.72
N ALA A 340 12.01 10.41 -9.69
CA ALA A 340 11.17 10.19 -10.87
C ALA A 340 9.69 10.05 -10.53
N VAL A 341 8.83 10.26 -11.55
CA VAL A 341 7.40 9.94 -11.57
C VAL A 341 7.15 9.05 -12.78
N PHE A 342 6.67 7.85 -12.53
CA PHE A 342 6.34 6.86 -13.57
C PHE A 342 4.87 6.95 -13.89
N VAL A 343 4.54 7.35 -15.11
CA VAL A 343 3.17 7.57 -15.56
C VAL A 343 2.84 6.67 -16.76
N PRO A 344 1.62 6.08 -16.81
CA PRO A 344 1.20 5.33 -17.98
C PRO A 344 1.17 6.21 -19.25
N GLN A 345 1.37 5.59 -20.41
CA GLN A 345 1.02 6.18 -21.70
C GLN A 345 0.12 5.19 -22.46
N PHE A 346 -0.93 5.71 -23.07
CA PHE A 346 -1.97 4.89 -23.68
C PHE A 346 -2.00 4.93 -25.20
N GLY A 347 -1.16 5.78 -25.83
CA GLY A 347 -1.05 5.90 -27.29
C GLY A 347 -1.88 7.03 -27.90
N ASP A 348 -2.67 7.75 -27.12
CA ASP A 348 -3.18 9.08 -27.49
C ASP A 348 -2.04 10.08 -27.25
N THR A 349 -1.24 10.32 -28.30
CA THR A 349 -0.01 11.12 -28.19
C THR A 349 -0.25 12.56 -27.70
N ALA A 350 -1.43 13.12 -27.97
CA ALA A 350 -1.77 14.47 -27.50
C ALA A 350 -2.09 14.47 -25.99
N ALA A 351 -2.86 13.50 -25.54
CA ALA A 351 -3.18 13.34 -24.13
C ALA A 351 -1.96 12.86 -23.34
N ASP A 352 -1.17 11.91 -23.85
CA ASP A 352 0.08 11.45 -23.26
C ASP A 352 1.06 12.64 -23.06
N GLY A 353 1.21 13.50 -24.07
CA GLY A 353 2.05 14.70 -23.98
C GLY A 353 1.51 15.75 -23.01
N THR A 354 0.19 15.89 -22.90
CA THR A 354 -0.46 16.79 -21.92
C THR A 354 -0.23 16.29 -20.49
N ALA A 355 -0.41 14.99 -20.26
CA ALA A 355 -0.16 14.36 -18.96
C ALA A 355 1.30 14.50 -18.51
N TYR A 356 2.24 14.28 -19.46
CA TYR A 356 3.67 14.53 -19.22
C TYR A 356 3.90 15.97 -18.75
N ALA A 357 3.40 16.98 -19.46
CA ALA A 357 3.65 18.38 -19.15
C ALA A 357 3.06 18.80 -17.80
N ILE A 358 1.85 18.33 -17.46
CA ILE A 358 1.20 18.62 -16.18
C ILE A 358 1.97 17.99 -15.03
N LEU A 359 2.38 16.72 -15.16
CA LEU A 359 3.15 16.02 -14.12
C LEU A 359 4.55 16.61 -13.97
N GLN A 360 5.22 16.99 -15.07
CA GLN A 360 6.52 17.67 -14.99
C GLN A 360 6.42 19.03 -14.27
N ALA A 361 5.33 19.77 -14.47
CA ALA A 361 5.08 21.01 -13.74
C ALA A 361 4.74 20.78 -12.26
N ALA A 362 4.06 19.66 -11.94
CA ALA A 362 3.72 19.29 -10.57
C ALA A 362 4.93 18.76 -9.78
N PHE A 363 5.89 18.14 -10.46
CA PHE A 363 7.10 17.53 -9.89
C PHE A 363 8.37 18.07 -10.57
N PRO A 364 8.71 19.36 -10.40
CA PRO A 364 9.80 20.01 -11.13
C PRO A 364 11.19 19.40 -10.86
N ASP A 365 11.37 18.75 -9.71
CA ASP A 365 12.63 18.14 -9.29
C ASP A 365 12.70 16.62 -9.58
N ARG A 366 11.76 16.10 -10.38
CA ARG A 366 11.69 14.67 -10.75
C ARG A 366 11.59 14.51 -12.26
N ASP A 367 12.19 13.46 -12.77
CA ASP A 367 12.00 13.05 -14.16
C ASP A 367 10.59 12.45 -14.33
N VAL A 368 9.87 12.82 -15.38
CA VAL A 368 8.63 12.15 -15.75
C VAL A 368 8.92 11.08 -16.78
N VAL A 369 8.67 9.82 -16.41
CA VAL A 369 8.95 8.65 -17.26
C VAL A 369 7.63 8.03 -17.69
N GLN A 370 7.31 8.12 -18.98
CA GLN A 370 6.12 7.49 -19.55
C GLN A 370 6.37 6.04 -19.92
N LEU A 371 5.48 5.14 -19.51
CA LEU A 371 5.59 3.71 -19.76
C LEU A 371 4.32 3.14 -20.40
N ASP A 372 4.52 2.30 -21.42
CA ASP A 372 3.47 1.47 -21.96
C ASP A 372 3.18 0.31 -20.98
N ILE A 373 1.94 0.25 -20.52
CA ILE A 373 1.48 -0.74 -19.54
C ILE A 373 0.12 -1.31 -19.93
N ASP A 374 -0.15 -1.40 -21.24
CA ASP A 374 -1.48 -1.75 -21.74
C ASP A 374 -2.00 -3.09 -21.21
N ALA A 375 -1.12 -4.06 -20.92
CA ALA A 375 -1.51 -5.35 -20.37
C ALA A 375 -1.89 -5.24 -18.89
N ILE A 376 -1.14 -4.48 -18.08
CA ILE A 376 -1.51 -4.17 -16.69
C ILE A 376 -2.83 -3.39 -16.67
N ALA A 377 -2.95 -2.35 -17.51
CA ALA A 377 -4.14 -1.53 -17.59
C ALA A 377 -5.39 -2.33 -18.00
N GLY A 378 -5.21 -3.36 -18.83
CA GLY A 378 -6.26 -4.32 -19.20
C GLY A 378 -6.81 -5.12 -18.02
N GLY A 379 -6.05 -5.27 -16.95
CA GLY A 379 -6.45 -5.89 -15.68
C GLY A 379 -7.17 -4.93 -14.71
N GLY A 380 -7.33 -3.66 -15.08
CA GLY A 380 -8.09 -2.68 -14.27
C GLY A 380 -7.25 -1.87 -13.28
N GLY A 381 -5.92 -1.92 -13.35
CA GLY A 381 -5.01 -1.12 -12.53
C GLY A 381 -3.92 -0.44 -13.37
N GLY A 382 -2.97 0.22 -12.71
CA GLY A 382 -1.87 0.91 -13.37
C GLY A 382 -0.54 0.72 -12.63
N ILE A 383 0.39 1.65 -12.85
CA ILE A 383 1.72 1.59 -12.25
C ILE A 383 1.63 1.70 -10.72
N HIS A 384 0.78 2.60 -10.20
CA HIS A 384 0.59 2.75 -8.76
C HIS A 384 0.06 1.47 -8.10
N CYS A 385 -0.96 0.85 -8.69
CA CYS A 385 -1.55 -0.40 -8.18
C CYS A 385 -0.53 -1.55 -8.14
N ALA A 386 0.45 -1.57 -9.05
CA ALA A 386 1.49 -2.60 -9.15
C ALA A 386 2.74 -2.32 -8.28
N THR A 387 2.76 -1.23 -7.52
CA THR A 387 3.92 -0.79 -6.74
C THR A 387 3.55 -0.43 -5.30
N GLN A 388 4.47 -0.63 -4.35
CA GLN A 388 4.34 -0.18 -2.97
C GLN A 388 5.68 0.33 -2.46
N SER A 389 5.71 1.57 -1.97
CA SER A 389 6.94 2.18 -1.46
C SER A 389 7.21 1.80 -0.01
N GLN A 390 8.47 1.52 0.33
CA GLN A 390 8.94 1.58 1.70
C GLN A 390 9.62 2.92 1.94
N PRO A 391 9.05 3.78 2.79
CA PRO A 391 9.66 5.08 3.08
C PRO A 391 10.94 4.93 3.89
N THR A 392 11.87 5.87 3.69
CA THR A 392 13.04 6.00 4.57
C THR A 392 12.62 6.44 5.95
N VAL A 393 13.19 5.82 6.98
CA VAL A 393 12.95 6.22 8.38
C VAL A 393 13.51 7.62 8.61
N PRO A 394 12.69 8.61 9.03
CA PRO A 394 13.20 9.93 9.35
C PRO A 394 14.25 9.86 10.48
N PRO A 395 15.34 10.65 10.42
CA PRO A 395 16.34 10.64 11.48
C PRO A 395 15.74 11.11 12.81
N LEU A 396 16.38 10.71 13.91
CA LEU A 396 16.08 11.28 15.21
C LEU A 396 16.45 12.77 15.21
N PRO A 397 15.66 13.63 15.91
CA PRO A 397 15.91 15.07 15.98
C PRO A 397 17.19 15.43 16.72
#